data_ade59888373bcbe40d21a1a40fec4db3
#
_entry.id   ade59888373bcbe40d21a1a40fec4db3
#
_cell.length_a   1.000
_cell.length_b   1.000
_cell.length_c   1.000
_cell.angle_alpha   90.00
_cell.angle_beta   90.00
_cell.angle_gamma   90.00
#
_symmetry.space_group_name_H-M   'P 1'
#
loop_
_entity.id
_entity.type
_entity.pdbx_description
1 polymer ?
#
loop_
_entity_poly.entity_id
_entity_poly.type
_entity_poly.pdbx_seq_one_letter_code
_entity_poly.pdbx_strand_id
1 'polypeptide(L)'
;LIDLIEYLAPRRVLINKGNHEVRFGSYLARSLDGELKELMPETALDLIVNDGFHHYDKRTRTKIWYQPIRDVFEGVDISYTGDWWCKLGKTIFAHPLAYSGGILKTSEKAANHFLRMDPDFDALVLAHTHKLGMYREGNITLFEQGCCCLTEKMDYADGKLTMPQQKGFLYLCQDGEGRLLFDRTRLVTF
;
A
#
# COMPACT_ATOMS: atom_id res chain seq x y z
N LEU A 1 -11.63 4.13 -0.67
CA LEU A 1 -11.41 2.69 -0.81
C LEU A 1 -12.74 1.95 -0.98
N ILE A 2 -13.74 2.18 -0.13
CA ILE A 2 -15.07 1.56 -0.21
C ILE A 2 -15.66 1.77 -1.61
N ASP A 3 -15.80 3.01 -2.06
CA ASP A 3 -16.34 3.35 -3.39
C ASP A 3 -15.58 2.67 -4.54
N LEU A 4 -14.25 2.50 -4.39
CA LEU A 4 -13.43 1.82 -5.38
C LEU A 4 -13.71 0.30 -5.42
N ILE A 5 -13.87 -0.33 -4.25
CA ILE A 5 -14.22 -1.75 -4.17
C ILE A 5 -15.61 -1.98 -4.77
N GLU A 6 -16.56 -1.13 -4.43
CA GLU A 6 -17.93 -1.17 -4.95
C GLU A 6 -17.96 -1.02 -6.49
N TYR A 7 -17.21 -0.05 -7.01
CA TYR A 7 -17.13 0.20 -8.47
C TYR A 7 -16.44 -0.93 -9.24
N LEU A 8 -15.32 -1.46 -8.71
CA LEU A 8 -14.52 -2.47 -9.40
C LEU A 8 -15.06 -3.90 -9.23
N ALA A 9 -15.84 -4.14 -8.17
CA ALA A 9 -16.34 -5.46 -7.77
C ALA A 9 -15.24 -6.56 -7.85
N PRO A 10 -14.09 -6.36 -7.21
CA PRO A 10 -12.96 -7.28 -7.32
C PRO A 10 -13.27 -8.59 -6.58
N ARG A 11 -12.62 -9.69 -6.99
CA ARG A 11 -12.68 -10.95 -6.23
C ARG A 11 -11.84 -10.89 -4.94
N ARG A 12 -10.77 -10.09 -4.96
CA ARG A 12 -9.83 -10.01 -3.85
C ARG A 12 -9.22 -8.62 -3.72
N VAL A 13 -9.06 -8.17 -2.47
CA VAL A 13 -8.37 -6.93 -2.11
C VAL A 13 -7.29 -7.26 -1.10
N LEU A 14 -6.03 -6.98 -1.43
CA LEU A 14 -4.89 -7.11 -0.53
C LEU A 14 -4.42 -5.71 -0.13
N ILE A 15 -4.32 -5.47 1.17
CA ILE A 15 -3.90 -4.18 1.72
C ILE A 15 -2.56 -4.37 2.41
N ASN A 16 -1.53 -3.66 1.95
CA ASN A 16 -0.21 -3.67 2.57
C ASN A 16 -0.07 -2.53 3.58
N LYS A 17 0.69 -2.76 4.64
CA LYS A 17 1.08 -1.72 5.58
C LYS A 17 2.02 -0.72 4.90
N GLY A 18 1.69 0.57 5.00
CA GLY A 18 2.56 1.65 4.55
C GLY A 18 3.33 2.30 5.70
N ASN A 19 4.18 3.27 5.34
CA ASN A 19 4.97 4.02 6.32
C ASN A 19 4.12 4.95 7.20
N HIS A 20 2.93 5.32 6.78
CA HIS A 20 2.00 6.16 7.55
C HIS A 20 1.41 5.39 8.75
N GLU A 21 1.10 4.12 8.60
CA GLU A 21 0.60 3.25 9.67
C GLU A 21 1.65 3.09 10.77
N VAL A 22 2.92 2.94 10.40
CA VAL A 22 4.04 2.86 11.37
C VAL A 22 4.22 4.16 12.14
N ARG A 23 4.02 5.32 11.49
CA ARG A 23 4.09 6.63 12.17
C ARG A 23 3.03 6.79 13.25
N PHE A 24 1.80 6.35 12.97
CA PHE A 24 0.70 6.42 13.94
C PHE A 24 1.00 5.56 15.17
N GLY A 25 1.42 4.32 14.99
CA GLY A 25 1.84 3.45 16.08
C GLY A 25 3.02 4.04 16.89
N SER A 26 4.00 4.64 16.21
CA SER A 26 5.13 5.30 16.87
C SER A 26 4.71 6.55 17.66
N TYR A 27 3.73 7.30 17.18
CA TYR A 27 3.18 8.45 17.90
C TYR A 27 2.44 8.00 19.18
N LEU A 28 1.56 7.02 19.06
CA LEU A 28 0.85 6.46 20.21
C LEU A 28 1.82 5.86 21.24
N ALA A 29 2.84 5.15 20.78
CA ALA A 29 3.86 4.56 21.64
C ALA A 29 4.66 5.59 22.45
N ARG A 30 4.79 6.82 21.98
CA ARG A 30 5.44 7.93 22.71
C ARG A 30 4.49 8.65 23.65
N SER A 31 3.18 8.58 23.38
CA SER A 31 2.15 9.35 24.09
C SER A 31 1.45 8.55 25.19
N LEU A 32 1.61 7.21 25.20
CA LEU A 32 0.96 6.30 26.15
C LEU A 32 1.99 5.63 27.03
N ASP A 33 1.67 5.49 28.32
CA ASP A 33 2.45 4.68 29.26
C ASP A 33 2.44 3.20 28.86
N GLY A 34 3.53 2.46 29.23
CA GLY A 34 3.86 1.15 28.71
C GLY A 34 2.74 0.11 28.71
N GLU A 35 1.90 0.06 29.77
CA GLU A 35 0.81 -0.92 29.88
C GLU A 35 -0.33 -0.67 28.89
N LEU A 36 -0.64 0.58 28.58
CA LEU A 36 -1.68 0.95 27.59
C LEU A 36 -1.25 0.65 26.16
N LYS A 37 0.06 0.61 25.91
CA LYS A 37 0.62 0.31 24.59
C LYS A 37 0.32 -1.13 24.15
N GLU A 38 0.31 -2.08 25.07
CA GLU A 38 0.02 -3.49 24.78
C GLU A 38 -1.46 -3.74 24.44
N LEU A 39 -2.34 -2.80 24.80
CA LEU A 39 -3.78 -2.86 24.50
C LEU A 39 -4.16 -2.20 23.17
N MET A 40 -3.21 -1.59 22.49
CA MET A 40 -3.48 -0.89 21.24
C MET A 40 -3.23 -1.78 20.03
N PRO A 41 -4.10 -1.74 19.01
CA PRO A 41 -3.85 -2.44 17.76
C PRO A 41 -2.57 -1.91 17.12
N GLU A 42 -1.84 -2.77 16.43
CA GLU A 42 -0.57 -2.39 15.77
C GLU A 42 -0.74 -1.22 14.80
N THR A 43 -1.86 -1.20 14.09
CA THR A 43 -2.20 -0.12 13.17
C THR A 43 -3.71 0.20 13.19
N ALA A 44 -4.08 1.40 12.75
CA ALA A 44 -5.48 1.75 12.55
C ALA A 44 -6.15 0.85 11.47
N LEU A 45 -5.37 0.29 10.56
CA LEU A 45 -5.88 -0.62 9.53
C LEU A 45 -6.38 -1.94 10.10
N ASP A 46 -5.81 -2.44 11.22
CA ASP A 46 -6.36 -3.64 11.89
C ASP A 46 -7.80 -3.40 12.32
N LEU A 47 -8.08 -2.26 12.94
CA LEU A 47 -9.44 -1.89 13.34
C LEU A 47 -10.36 -1.69 12.14
N ILE A 48 -9.89 -0.98 11.11
CA ILE A 48 -10.71 -0.63 9.96
C ILE A 48 -11.01 -1.84 9.08
N VAL A 49 -10.03 -2.72 8.88
CA VAL A 49 -10.16 -3.84 7.93
C VAL A 49 -10.61 -5.11 8.62
N ASN A 50 -10.03 -5.46 9.79
CA ASN A 50 -10.16 -6.78 10.40
C ASN A 50 -11.17 -6.83 11.56
N ASP A 51 -11.15 -5.83 12.47
CA ASP A 51 -11.80 -5.93 13.78
C ASP A 51 -13.08 -5.08 13.89
N GLY A 52 -13.17 -3.98 13.14
CA GLY A 52 -14.18 -2.96 13.38
C GLY A 52 -13.86 -2.10 14.61
N PHE A 53 -14.60 -1.03 14.82
CA PHE A 53 -14.38 -0.16 15.96
C PHE A 53 -15.62 0.63 16.35
N HIS A 54 -15.63 1.09 17.60
CA HIS A 54 -16.64 1.99 18.08
C HIS A 54 -16.14 3.43 18.02
N HIS A 55 -16.95 4.33 17.48
CA HIS A 55 -16.76 5.76 17.54
C HIS A 55 -17.77 6.38 18.52
N TYR A 56 -17.30 7.23 19.43
CA TYR A 56 -18.19 8.01 20.29
C TYR A 56 -18.40 9.39 19.69
N ASP A 57 -19.60 9.64 19.18
CA ASP A 57 -20.01 10.98 18.70
C ASP A 57 -20.35 11.87 19.90
N LYS A 58 -19.49 12.83 20.17
CA LYS A 58 -19.67 13.79 21.29
C LYS A 58 -20.90 14.69 21.13
N ARG A 59 -21.33 14.95 19.90
CA ARG A 59 -22.49 15.82 19.60
C ARG A 59 -23.81 15.14 19.93
N THR A 60 -23.95 13.90 19.49
CA THR A 60 -25.17 13.10 19.71
C THR A 60 -25.10 12.29 21.00
N ARG A 61 -23.92 12.20 21.65
CA ARG A 61 -23.65 11.36 22.82
C ARG A 61 -23.95 9.87 22.57
N THR A 62 -23.79 9.43 21.33
CA THR A 62 -24.06 8.04 20.93
C THR A 62 -22.76 7.31 20.61
N LYS A 63 -22.76 6.00 20.86
CA LYS A 63 -21.68 5.10 20.46
C LYS A 63 -22.10 4.42 19.16
N ILE A 64 -21.36 4.69 18.08
CA ILE A 64 -21.62 4.15 16.75
C ILE A 64 -20.63 3.01 16.50
N TRP A 65 -21.11 1.87 16.08
CA TRP A 65 -20.27 0.75 15.64
C TRP A 65 -19.99 0.86 14.14
N TYR A 66 -18.72 0.78 13.78
CA TYR A 66 -18.26 0.61 12.41
C TYR A 66 -17.76 -0.81 12.22
N GLN A 67 -18.47 -1.59 11.41
CA GLN A 67 -18.06 -2.95 11.08
C GLN A 67 -16.77 -2.94 10.26
N PRO A 68 -15.93 -3.99 10.34
CA PRO A 68 -14.71 -4.09 9.54
C PRO A 68 -15.03 -4.16 8.05
N ILE A 69 -14.17 -3.55 7.22
CA ILE A 69 -14.39 -3.47 5.77
C ILE A 69 -14.51 -4.87 5.15
N ARG A 70 -13.78 -5.87 5.65
CA ARG A 70 -13.86 -7.24 5.15
C ARG A 70 -15.26 -7.86 5.21
N ASP A 71 -16.10 -7.36 6.11
CA ASP A 71 -17.46 -7.86 6.30
C ASP A 71 -18.52 -7.01 5.57
N VAL A 72 -18.10 -5.92 4.91
CA VAL A 72 -19.01 -5.00 4.20
C VAL A 72 -19.41 -5.55 2.83
N PHE A 73 -18.48 -6.24 2.14
CA PHE A 73 -18.68 -6.67 0.76
C PHE A 73 -18.80 -8.19 0.66
N GLU A 74 -20.03 -8.67 0.41
CA GLU A 74 -20.28 -10.09 0.21
C GLU A 74 -19.54 -10.63 -1.03
N GLY A 75 -18.82 -11.73 -0.88
CA GLY A 75 -18.10 -12.39 -1.98
C GLY A 75 -16.77 -11.75 -2.36
N VAL A 76 -16.32 -10.70 -1.66
CA VAL A 76 -14.98 -10.09 -1.84
C VAL A 76 -14.04 -10.53 -0.73
N ASP A 77 -12.94 -11.18 -1.07
CA ASP A 77 -11.87 -11.54 -0.12
C ASP A 77 -11.01 -10.30 0.18
N ILE A 78 -11.25 -9.64 1.32
CA ILE A 78 -10.50 -8.43 1.74
C ILE A 78 -9.60 -8.79 2.91
N SER A 79 -8.29 -8.56 2.77
CA SER A 79 -7.31 -8.90 3.79
C SER A 79 -6.25 -7.82 4.00
N TYR A 80 -5.88 -7.66 5.27
CA TYR A 80 -4.75 -6.87 5.75
C TYR A 80 -3.96 -7.72 6.75
N THR A 81 -2.70 -8.01 6.47
CA THR A 81 -1.84 -8.88 7.28
C THR A 81 -0.87 -8.13 8.17
N GLY A 82 -0.78 -6.79 8.05
CA GLY A 82 0.24 -6.00 8.72
C GLY A 82 1.61 -6.03 8.03
N ASP A 83 1.76 -6.78 6.95
CA ASP A 83 3.00 -6.85 6.17
C ASP A 83 3.14 -5.66 5.23
N TRP A 84 4.38 -5.23 5.00
CA TRP A 84 4.71 -4.14 4.07
C TRP A 84 4.79 -4.60 2.60
N TRP A 85 4.59 -5.88 2.34
CA TRP A 85 4.56 -6.47 1.01
C TRP A 85 3.60 -7.65 0.93
N CYS A 86 3.16 -7.97 -0.28
CA CYS A 86 2.46 -9.20 -0.60
C CYS A 86 2.87 -9.71 -1.99
N LYS A 87 2.58 -10.96 -2.28
CA LYS A 87 2.81 -11.58 -3.58
C LYS A 87 1.49 -12.08 -4.16
N LEU A 88 1.26 -11.77 -5.43
CA LEU A 88 0.14 -12.27 -6.20
C LEU A 88 0.66 -12.82 -7.53
N GLY A 89 0.52 -14.13 -7.74
CA GLY A 89 1.19 -14.80 -8.83
C GLY A 89 2.72 -14.63 -8.73
N LYS A 90 3.35 -14.16 -9.79
CA LYS A 90 4.78 -13.83 -9.85
C LYS A 90 5.07 -12.33 -9.69
N THR A 91 4.12 -11.58 -9.16
CA THR A 91 4.31 -10.16 -8.88
C THR A 91 4.36 -9.91 -7.38
N ILE A 92 5.37 -9.17 -6.93
CA ILE A 92 5.51 -8.65 -5.57
C ILE A 92 5.02 -7.20 -5.54
N PHE A 93 4.13 -6.89 -4.60
CA PHE A 93 3.65 -5.53 -4.31
C PHE A 93 4.20 -5.10 -2.95
N ALA A 94 4.90 -3.99 -2.89
CA ALA A 94 5.59 -3.57 -1.67
C ALA A 94 5.49 -2.07 -1.38
N HIS A 95 5.44 -1.75 -0.08
CA HIS A 95 5.50 -0.38 0.43
C HIS A 95 6.64 -0.26 1.45
N PRO A 96 7.90 -0.18 0.99
CA PRO A 96 9.04 -0.15 1.90
C PRO A 96 9.05 1.11 2.77
N LEU A 97 9.60 1.01 3.98
CA LEU A 97 9.81 2.18 4.85
C LEU A 97 10.99 3.03 4.39
N ALA A 98 11.97 2.41 3.73
CA ALA A 98 13.17 3.08 3.26
C ALA A 98 12.93 3.78 1.92
N TYR A 99 13.44 4.99 1.79
CA TYR A 99 13.39 5.80 0.58
C TYR A 99 14.79 6.21 0.12
N SER A 100 15.00 6.22 -1.18
CA SER A 100 16.22 6.72 -1.82
C SER A 100 15.83 7.79 -2.84
N GLY A 101 16.44 8.96 -2.78
CA GLY A 101 16.08 10.11 -3.63
C GLY A 101 16.40 9.94 -5.12
N GLY A 102 17.28 9.00 -5.50
CA GLY A 102 17.61 8.72 -6.91
C GLY A 102 16.47 8.05 -7.66
N ILE A 103 16.44 8.23 -8.98
CA ILE A 103 15.50 7.57 -9.88
C ILE A 103 15.69 6.05 -9.76
N LEU A 104 14.60 5.32 -9.53
CA LEU A 104 14.54 3.86 -9.40
C LEU A 104 15.44 3.25 -8.31
N LYS A 105 16.15 4.05 -7.51
CA LYS A 105 17.07 3.54 -6.47
C LYS A 105 16.35 2.77 -5.36
N THR A 106 15.12 3.14 -5.03
CA THR A 106 14.30 2.40 -4.07
C THR A 106 13.87 1.07 -4.66
N SER A 107 13.46 1.06 -5.93
CA SER A 107 13.05 -0.14 -6.66
C SER A 107 14.20 -1.13 -6.83
N GLU A 108 15.40 -0.65 -7.18
CA GLU A 108 16.63 -1.47 -7.27
C GLU A 108 16.96 -2.14 -5.93
N LYS A 109 16.94 -1.37 -4.84
CA LYS A 109 17.20 -1.92 -3.50
C LYS A 109 16.16 -2.95 -3.07
N ALA A 110 14.89 -2.71 -3.37
CA ALA A 110 13.81 -3.63 -3.08
C ALA A 110 13.92 -4.91 -3.92
N ALA A 111 14.25 -4.80 -5.21
CA ALA A 111 14.49 -5.96 -6.07
C ALA A 111 15.62 -6.83 -5.54
N ASN A 112 16.76 -6.23 -5.17
CA ASN A 112 17.89 -6.95 -4.57
C ASN A 112 17.53 -7.62 -3.24
N HIS A 113 16.62 -7.03 -2.45
CA HIS A 113 16.11 -7.63 -1.21
C HIS A 113 15.28 -8.88 -1.52
N PHE A 114 14.28 -8.76 -2.41
CA PHE A 114 13.39 -9.86 -2.73
C PHE A 114 14.07 -11.00 -3.50
N LEU A 115 15.03 -10.71 -4.36
CA LEU A 115 15.84 -11.75 -5.04
C LEU A 115 16.57 -12.68 -4.08
N ARG A 116 16.88 -12.21 -2.87
CA ARG A 116 17.51 -13.03 -1.82
C ARG A 116 16.50 -13.82 -1.00
N MET A 117 15.25 -13.37 -0.93
CA MET A 117 14.18 -14.00 -0.13
C MET A 117 13.39 -15.00 -0.95
N ASP A 118 12.94 -14.60 -2.13
CA ASP A 118 12.10 -15.39 -3.03
C ASP A 118 12.41 -14.96 -4.47
N PRO A 119 13.34 -15.62 -5.15
CA PRO A 119 13.77 -15.24 -6.50
C PRO A 119 12.72 -15.55 -7.59
N ASP A 120 11.64 -16.26 -7.27
CA ASP A 120 10.60 -16.64 -8.23
C ASP A 120 9.55 -15.54 -8.42
N PHE A 121 9.98 -14.39 -8.93
CA PHE A 121 9.08 -13.32 -9.38
C PHE A 121 9.58 -12.67 -10.66
N ASP A 122 8.69 -12.12 -11.47
CA ASP A 122 8.98 -11.43 -12.74
C ASP A 122 8.59 -9.94 -12.70
N ALA A 123 7.84 -9.51 -11.69
CA ALA A 123 7.49 -8.12 -11.49
C ALA A 123 7.57 -7.70 -10.01
N LEU A 124 8.05 -6.47 -9.78
CA LEU A 124 8.04 -5.80 -8.49
C LEU A 124 7.36 -4.43 -8.64
N VAL A 125 6.30 -4.22 -7.87
CA VAL A 125 5.52 -2.98 -7.85
C VAL A 125 5.75 -2.26 -6.54
N LEU A 126 6.24 -1.03 -6.60
CA LEU A 126 6.50 -0.21 -5.43
C LEU A 126 5.53 0.96 -5.30
N ALA A 127 5.02 1.12 -4.08
CA ALA A 127 4.45 2.35 -3.55
C ALA A 127 5.54 3.19 -2.85
N HIS A 128 5.17 4.15 -2.02
CA HIS A 128 6.02 5.01 -1.20
C HIS A 128 6.77 6.13 -1.94
N THR A 129 7.32 5.86 -3.11
CA THR A 129 8.15 6.84 -3.83
C THR A 129 7.33 7.97 -4.46
N HIS A 130 6.03 7.74 -4.67
CA HIS A 130 5.11 8.62 -5.39
C HIS A 130 5.59 8.98 -6.81
N LYS A 131 6.45 8.15 -7.39
CA LYS A 131 6.93 8.28 -8.76
C LYS A 131 6.17 7.32 -9.65
N LEU A 132 6.05 7.66 -10.90
CA LEU A 132 5.43 6.82 -11.92
C LEU A 132 6.52 6.42 -12.93
N GLY A 133 6.89 5.17 -12.93
CA GLY A 133 7.96 4.72 -13.80
C GLY A 133 8.03 3.20 -13.93
N MET A 134 8.77 2.78 -14.93
CA MET A 134 9.01 1.37 -15.22
C MET A 134 10.45 1.18 -15.69
N TYR A 135 11.07 0.13 -15.22
CA TYR A 135 12.39 -0.29 -15.63
C TYR A 135 12.46 -1.82 -15.71
N ARG A 136 13.12 -2.33 -16.74
CA ARG A 136 13.30 -3.77 -16.94
C ARG A 136 14.78 -4.13 -16.81
N GLU A 137 15.07 -5.09 -15.96
CA GLU A 137 16.41 -5.64 -15.77
C GLU A 137 16.36 -7.17 -15.89
N GLY A 138 16.97 -7.69 -16.96
CA GLY A 138 16.86 -9.11 -17.28
C GLY A 138 15.41 -9.55 -17.46
N ASN A 139 14.98 -10.50 -16.64
CA ASN A 139 13.61 -11.03 -16.66
C ASN A 139 12.66 -10.34 -15.67
N ILE A 140 13.15 -9.38 -14.90
CA ILE A 140 12.35 -8.69 -13.88
C ILE A 140 11.96 -7.30 -14.37
N THR A 141 10.69 -6.95 -14.15
CA THR A 141 10.19 -5.60 -14.41
C THR A 141 9.90 -4.89 -13.09
N LEU A 142 10.49 -3.72 -12.90
CA LEU A 142 10.30 -2.87 -11.73
C LEU A 142 9.32 -1.74 -12.07
N PHE A 143 8.31 -1.56 -11.23
CA PHE A 143 7.32 -0.49 -11.38
C PHE A 143 7.32 0.39 -10.13
N GLU A 144 7.32 1.70 -10.32
CA GLU A 144 6.91 2.69 -9.34
C GLU A 144 5.53 3.17 -9.75
N GLN A 145 4.50 2.90 -8.93
CA GLN A 145 3.10 3.00 -9.39
C GLN A 145 2.47 4.39 -9.23
N GLY A 146 3.24 5.39 -8.79
CA GLY A 146 2.69 6.72 -8.53
C GLY A 146 1.93 6.80 -7.21
N CYS A 147 1.03 7.77 -7.13
CA CYS A 147 0.14 7.95 -5.99
C CYS A 147 -1.25 8.44 -6.42
N CYS A 148 -2.25 8.18 -5.56
CA CYS A 148 -3.62 8.67 -5.73
C CYS A 148 -3.94 9.83 -4.77
N CYS A 149 -2.92 10.53 -4.27
CA CYS A 149 -3.06 11.63 -3.32
C CYS A 149 -3.26 12.96 -4.03
N LEU A 150 -3.72 13.97 -3.28
CA LEU A 150 -3.71 15.36 -3.72
C LEU A 150 -2.27 15.92 -3.60
N THR A 151 -1.50 15.81 -4.67
CA THR A 151 -0.07 16.16 -4.68
C THR A 151 0.18 17.64 -4.39
N GLU A 152 -0.75 18.52 -4.72
CA GLU A 152 -0.76 19.95 -4.43
C GLU A 152 -0.84 20.29 -2.92
N LYS A 153 -1.22 19.34 -2.09
CA LYS A 153 -1.27 19.48 -0.62
C LYS A 153 -0.08 18.85 0.10
N MET A 154 0.91 18.40 -0.65
CA MET A 154 2.09 17.72 -0.10
C MET A 154 3.27 18.67 0.06
N ASP A 155 3.19 19.58 1.06
CA ASP A 155 4.15 20.66 1.30
C ASP A 155 5.56 20.17 1.66
N TYR A 156 5.72 18.91 2.07
CA TYR A 156 7.03 18.38 2.50
C TYR A 156 8.06 18.26 1.36
N ALA A 157 7.63 18.39 0.11
CA ALA A 157 8.50 18.41 -1.06
C ALA A 157 8.88 19.82 -1.50
N ASP A 158 8.24 20.87 -0.94
CA ASP A 158 8.51 22.25 -1.30
C ASP A 158 9.94 22.67 -0.95
N GLY A 159 10.59 23.34 -1.88
CA GLY A 159 11.98 23.74 -1.77
C GLY A 159 13.02 22.62 -1.84
N LYS A 160 12.61 21.37 -1.99
CA LYS A 160 13.52 20.23 -2.17
C LYS A 160 13.71 19.92 -3.65
N LEU A 161 14.95 19.72 -4.06
CA LEU A 161 15.28 19.28 -5.44
C LEU A 161 14.98 17.79 -5.64
N THR A 162 13.74 17.40 -5.38
CA THR A 162 13.23 16.03 -5.57
C THR A 162 12.36 15.98 -6.81
N MET A 163 12.25 14.82 -7.43
CA MET A 163 11.27 14.64 -8.51
C MET A 163 9.87 14.96 -8.01
N PRO A 164 9.06 15.68 -8.81
CA PRO A 164 7.66 15.91 -8.49
C PRO A 164 6.94 14.59 -8.25
N GLN A 165 5.96 14.62 -7.38
CA GLN A 165 5.08 13.48 -7.18
C GLN A 165 4.14 13.34 -8.38
N GLN A 166 3.87 12.11 -8.79
CA GLN A 166 3.11 11.80 -9.99
C GLN A 166 1.82 11.07 -9.62
N LYS A 167 0.69 11.63 -10.04
CA LYS A 167 -0.62 10.99 -9.91
C LYS A 167 -0.74 9.85 -10.91
N GLY A 168 -1.12 8.70 -10.40
CA GLY A 168 -1.32 7.54 -11.24
C GLY A 168 -1.34 6.24 -10.45
N PHE A 169 -1.60 5.17 -11.19
CA PHE A 169 -1.57 3.81 -10.68
C PHE A 169 -1.13 2.82 -11.77
N LEU A 170 -0.75 1.64 -11.36
CA LEU A 170 -0.41 0.54 -12.26
C LEU A 170 -1.65 -0.31 -12.53
N TYR A 171 -1.99 -0.49 -13.80
CA TYR A 171 -2.86 -1.55 -14.28
C TYR A 171 -2.00 -2.71 -14.76
N LEU A 172 -1.98 -3.82 -14.00
CA LEU A 172 -1.12 -4.96 -14.25
C LEU A 172 -1.95 -6.17 -14.68
N CYS A 173 -1.50 -6.83 -15.74
CA CYS A 173 -2.09 -8.07 -16.24
C CYS A 173 -1.15 -9.24 -16.01
N GLN A 174 -1.73 -10.37 -15.62
CA GLN A 174 -1.03 -11.65 -15.49
C GLN A 174 -1.73 -12.73 -16.31
N ASP A 175 -0.98 -13.75 -16.72
CA ASP A 175 -1.54 -14.96 -17.30
C ASP A 175 -2.11 -15.91 -16.23
N GLY A 176 -2.58 -17.09 -16.66
CA GLY A 176 -3.15 -18.11 -15.75
C GLY A 176 -2.13 -18.72 -14.78
N GLU A 177 -0.83 -18.53 -15.01
CA GLU A 177 0.27 -18.97 -14.15
C GLU A 177 0.81 -17.83 -13.25
N GLY A 178 0.20 -16.66 -13.34
CA GLY A 178 0.56 -15.47 -12.56
C GLY A 178 1.79 -14.73 -13.10
N ARG A 179 2.21 -14.97 -14.34
CA ARG A 179 3.32 -14.27 -14.99
C ARG A 179 2.86 -12.94 -15.57
N LEU A 180 3.75 -11.96 -15.53
CA LEU A 180 3.48 -10.64 -16.07
C LEU A 180 3.22 -10.68 -17.58
N LEU A 181 2.04 -10.18 -18.00
CA LEU A 181 1.74 -9.86 -19.39
C LEU A 181 2.14 -8.41 -19.67
N PHE A 182 3.39 -8.21 -20.05
CA PHE A 182 4.01 -6.90 -20.19
C PHE A 182 3.27 -6.01 -21.21
N ASP A 183 2.88 -6.56 -22.33
CA ASP A 183 2.17 -5.85 -23.42
C ASP A 183 0.75 -5.40 -23.06
N ARG A 184 0.16 -5.96 -22.01
CA ARG A 184 -1.16 -5.60 -21.47
C ARG A 184 -1.09 -4.79 -20.18
N THR A 185 0.11 -4.62 -19.64
CA THR A 185 0.38 -3.87 -18.41
C THR A 185 0.70 -2.43 -18.73
N ARG A 186 0.15 -1.47 -17.99
CA ARG A 186 0.36 -0.04 -18.24
C ARG A 186 0.30 0.79 -16.97
N LEU A 187 1.09 1.85 -16.96
CA LEU A 187 0.98 2.95 -15.99
C LEU A 187 -0.13 3.90 -16.48
N VAL A 188 -1.07 4.20 -15.59
CA VAL A 188 -2.19 5.11 -15.85
C VAL A 188 -1.97 6.40 -15.11
N THR A 189 -2.08 7.54 -15.79
CA THR A 189 -1.97 8.91 -15.22
C THR A 189 -3.31 9.60 -15.24
N PHE A 190 -3.54 10.54 -14.30
CA PHE A 190 -4.76 11.38 -14.24
C PHE A 190 -4.52 12.71 -13.55
#